data_2b44595a977f0d48ed181b6bafc02ef9
#
_entry.id   2b44595a977f0d48ed181b6bafc02ef9
#
_cell.length_a   1.000
_cell.length_b   1.000
_cell.length_c   1.000
_cell.angle_alpha   90.00
_cell.angle_beta   90.00
_cell.angle_gamma   90.00
#
_symmetry.space_group_name_H-M   'P 1'
#
loop_
_entity.id
_entity.type
_entity.pdbx_description
1 polymer ?
#
loop_
_entity_poly.entity_id
_entity_poly.type
_entity_poly.pdbx_seq_one_letter_code
_entity_poly.pdbx_strand_id
1 'polypeptide(L)' 'MRLSDLPRYATAIIQRVEPAQDVDPIARRLADLGFVPGETVRLTATGPIGADPLLVQVGFTRFALRRSEAARVIVEVSA' A
#
# COMPACT_ATOMS: atom_id res chain seq x y z
N MET A 1 0.24 10.76 2.76
CA MET A 1 -0.81 10.29 1.83
C MET A 1 -1.03 8.81 2.06
N ARG A 2 -2.22 8.32 1.79
CA ARG A 2 -2.51 6.89 1.87
C ARG A 2 -2.15 6.22 0.54
N LEU A 3 -1.66 4.99 0.61
CA LEU A 3 -1.31 4.22 -0.60
C LEU A 3 -2.49 4.12 -1.57
N SER A 4 -3.71 4.05 -1.05
CA SER A 4 -4.92 4.00 -1.87
C SER A 4 -5.14 5.26 -2.72
N ASP A 5 -4.47 6.36 -2.41
CA ASP A 5 -4.56 7.62 -3.14
C ASP A 5 -3.37 7.85 -4.08
N LEU A 6 -2.43 6.92 -4.12
CA LEU A 6 -1.23 7.05 -4.95
C LEU A 6 -1.60 6.98 -6.43
N PRO A 7 -1.12 7.93 -7.26
CA PRO A 7 -1.35 7.87 -8.69
C PRO A 7 -0.73 6.63 -9.32
N ARG A 8 -1.34 6.17 -10.41
CA ARG A 8 -0.85 5.01 -11.17
C ARG A 8 0.58 5.25 -11.64
N TYR A 9 1.41 4.23 -11.51
CA TYR A 9 2.85 4.25 -11.82
C TYR A 9 3.69 5.13 -10.90
N ALA A 10 3.10 5.81 -9.94
CA ALA A 10 3.86 6.59 -8.98
C ALA A 10 4.63 5.68 -8.02
N THR A 11 5.78 6.18 -7.58
CA THR A 11 6.63 5.54 -6.58
C THR A 11 6.59 6.36 -5.30
N ALA A 12 6.57 5.68 -4.18
CA ALA A 12 6.51 6.33 -2.88
C ALA A 12 7.32 5.55 -1.85
N ILE A 13 7.63 6.21 -0.74
CA ILE A 13 8.31 5.58 0.39
C ILE A 13 7.29 5.32 1.47
N ILE A 14 7.27 4.10 1.98
CA ILE A 14 6.37 3.73 3.07
C ILE A 14 6.85 4.41 4.35
N GLN A 15 5.94 5.12 5.02
CA GLN A 15 6.22 5.76 6.30
C GLN A 15 5.80 4.90 7.47
N ARG A 16 4.61 4.30 7.38
CA ARG A 16 4.07 3.44 8.43
C ARG A 16 2.80 2.75 7.94
N VAL A 17 2.36 1.76 8.69
CA VAL A 17 1.03 1.17 8.55
C VAL A 17 0.19 1.63 9.73
N GLU A 18 -0.96 2.24 9.46
CA GLU A 18 -1.90 2.69 10.50
C GLU A 18 -3.03 1.68 10.65
N PRO A 19 -3.22 1.13 11.85
CA PRO A 19 -4.40 0.30 12.10
C PRO A 19 -5.70 1.08 11.91
N ALA A 20 -6.70 0.44 11.34
CA ALA A 20 -8.03 1.04 11.19
C ALA A 20 -8.89 0.85 12.43
N GLN A 21 -8.43 0.03 13.38
CA GLN A 21 -9.13 -0.29 14.63
C GLN A 21 -8.11 -0.73 15.67
N ASP A 22 -8.52 -0.86 16.94
CA ASP A 22 -7.61 -1.19 18.04
C ASP A 22 -6.85 -2.48 17.81
N VAL A 23 -7.52 -3.52 17.33
CA VAL A 23 -6.90 -4.77 16.92
C VAL A 23 -7.16 -4.92 15.43
N ASP A 24 -6.12 -4.81 14.64
CA ASP A 24 -6.24 -4.85 13.18
C ASP A 24 -5.32 -5.91 12.59
N PRO A 25 -5.83 -7.13 12.36
CA PRO A 25 -5.03 -8.21 11.76
C PRO A 25 -4.54 -7.87 10.36
N ILE A 26 -5.27 -7.04 9.61
CA ILE A 26 -4.86 -6.63 8.26
C ILE A 26 -3.62 -5.74 8.34
N ALA A 27 -3.62 -4.75 9.24
CA ALA A 27 -2.46 -3.88 9.44
C ALA A 27 -1.22 -4.69 9.83
N ARG A 28 -1.39 -5.64 10.74
CA ARG A 28 -0.30 -6.52 11.17
C ARG A 28 0.22 -7.37 10.03
N ARG A 29 -0.67 -7.92 9.22
CA ARG A 29 -0.30 -8.73 8.07
C ARG A 29 0.48 -7.92 7.04
N LEU A 30 0.07 -6.67 6.78
CA LEU A 30 0.78 -5.79 5.86
C LEU A 30 2.22 -5.58 6.31
N ALA A 31 2.43 -5.30 7.58
CA ALA A 31 3.78 -5.16 8.13
C ALA A 31 4.60 -6.45 7.94
N ASP A 32 4.00 -7.59 8.22
CA ASP A 32 4.66 -8.89 8.06
C ASP A 32 5.01 -9.19 6.59
N LEU A 33 4.22 -8.67 5.65
CA LEU A 33 4.46 -8.86 4.22
C LEU A 33 5.58 -7.97 3.67
N GLY A 34 6.02 -6.98 4.43
CA GLY A 34 7.11 -6.09 4.01
C GLY A 34 6.71 -4.62 3.84
N PHE A 35 5.49 -4.25 4.18
CA PHE A 35 5.07 -2.84 4.17
C PHE A 35 5.60 -2.14 5.41
N VAL A 36 6.90 -1.88 5.41
CA VAL A 36 7.62 -1.34 6.57
C VAL A 36 8.24 0.01 6.23
N PRO A 37 8.46 0.87 7.24
CA PRO A 37 9.05 2.20 7.01
C PRO A 37 10.36 2.12 6.24
N GLY A 38 10.48 3.00 5.24
CA GLY A 38 11.69 3.11 4.43
C GLY A 38 11.65 2.30 3.15
N GLU A 39 10.74 1.33 3.03
CA GLU A 39 10.61 0.55 1.80
C GLU A 39 9.92 1.37 0.69
N THR A 40 10.36 1.15 -0.53
CA THR A 40 9.76 1.76 -1.71
C THR A 40 8.57 0.93 -2.16
N VAL A 41 7.47 1.60 -2.47
CA VAL A 41 6.28 0.98 -3.05
C VAL A 41 5.91 1.67 -4.35
N ARG A 42 5.46 0.90 -5.33
CA ARG A 42 5.01 1.42 -6.61
C ARG A 42 3.64 0.85 -6.94
N LEU A 43 2.72 1.72 -7.38
CA LEU A 43 1.44 1.29 -7.90
C LEU A 43 1.60 0.95 -9.38
N THR A 44 1.46 -0.33 -9.72
CA THR A 44 1.70 -0.80 -11.08
C THR A 44 0.43 -0.97 -11.90
N ALA A 45 -0.69 -1.26 -11.26
CA ALA A 45 -1.97 -1.41 -11.95
C ALA A 45 -3.12 -1.26 -10.97
N THR A 46 -4.32 -1.07 -11.52
CA THR A 46 -5.56 -1.08 -10.75
C THR A 46 -6.54 -2.03 -11.40
N GLY A 47 -7.42 -2.59 -10.59
CA GLY A 47 -8.46 -3.47 -11.09
C GLY A 47 -9.52 -2.72 -11.89
N PRO A 48 -10.36 -3.46 -12.64
CA PRO A 48 -11.29 -2.86 -13.62
C PRO A 48 -12.53 -2.23 -12.98
N ILE A 49 -12.87 -2.57 -11.76
CA ILE A 49 -14.11 -2.10 -11.11
C ILE A 49 -13.74 -1.20 -9.93
N GLY A 50 -13.97 0.13 -10.08
CA GLY A 50 -13.68 1.09 -9.03
C GLY A 50 -12.20 1.18 -8.67
N ALA A 51 -11.31 0.82 -9.61
CA ALA A 51 -9.87 0.76 -9.36
C ALA A 51 -9.52 -0.16 -8.18
N ASP A 52 -10.24 -1.25 -8.00
CA ASP A 52 -10.03 -2.21 -6.93
C ASP A 52 -9.92 -3.62 -7.55
N PRO A 53 -8.92 -4.43 -7.18
CA PRO A 53 -7.85 -4.13 -6.22
C PRO A 53 -6.75 -3.25 -6.81
N LEU A 54 -5.83 -2.82 -5.95
CA LEU A 54 -4.60 -2.16 -6.36
C LEU A 54 -3.50 -3.21 -6.49
N LEU A 55 -2.75 -3.16 -7.58
CA LEU A 55 -1.57 -4.00 -7.73
C LEU A 55 -0.34 -3.16 -7.43
N VAL A 56 0.39 -3.54 -6.38
CA VAL A 56 1.54 -2.79 -5.90
C VAL A 56 2.78 -3.67 -5.87
N GLN A 57 3.93 -3.04 -5.99
CA GLN A 57 5.21 -3.72 -5.87
C GLN A 57 6.01 -3.14 -4.73
N VAL A 58 6.47 -4.01 -3.83
CA VAL A 58 7.38 -3.68 -2.74
C VAL A 58 8.59 -4.59 -2.88
N GLY A 59 9.77 -3.99 -3.05
CA GLY A 59 10.96 -4.76 -3.39
C GLY A 59 10.76 -5.51 -4.70
N PHE A 60 10.93 -6.82 -4.68
CA PHE A 60 10.71 -7.68 -5.86
C PHE A 60 9.35 -8.40 -5.82
N THR A 61 8.52 -8.10 -4.83
CA THR A 61 7.25 -8.80 -4.64
C THR A 61 6.10 -7.92 -5.08
N ARG A 62 5.13 -8.53 -5.75
CA ARG A 62 3.89 -7.87 -6.15
C ARG A 62 2.75 -8.37 -5.30
N PHE A 63 1.88 -7.44 -4.90
CA PHE A 63 0.72 -7.72 -4.08
C PHE A 63 -0.53 -7.13 -4.71
N ALA A 64 -1.64 -7.85 -4.64
CA ALA A 64 -2.95 -7.29 -4.93
C ALA A 64 -3.60 -6.92 -3.60
N LEU A 65 -3.83 -5.64 -3.38
CA LEU A 65 -4.44 -5.14 -2.15
C LEU A 65 -5.81 -4.56 -2.45
N ARG A 66 -6.77 -4.83 -1.59
CA ARG A 66 -8.03 -4.09 -1.62
C ARG A 66 -7.76 -2.64 -1.23
N ARG A 67 -8.56 -1.72 -1.75
CA ARG A 67 -8.39 -0.31 -1.42
C ARG A 67 -8.44 -0.06 0.08
N SER A 68 -9.31 -0.77 0.80
CA SER A 68 -9.40 -0.67 2.27
C SER A 68 -8.12 -1.12 2.96
N GLU A 69 -7.43 -2.11 2.40
CA GLU A 69 -6.14 -2.57 2.92
C GLU A 69 -5.05 -1.53 2.62
N ALA A 70 -5.00 -1.05 1.39
CA ALA A 70 -4.02 -0.04 0.97
C ALA A 70 -4.20 1.28 1.73
N ALA A 71 -5.42 1.61 2.15
CA ALA A 71 -5.70 2.81 2.94
C ALA A 71 -4.99 2.82 4.29
N ARG A 72 -4.53 1.68 4.78
CA ARG A 72 -3.78 1.59 6.04
C ARG A 72 -2.30 1.94 5.87
N VAL A 73 -1.79 1.96 4.65
CA VAL A 73 -0.38 2.22 4.39
C VAL A 73 -0.19 3.71 4.11
N ILE A 74 0.61 4.37 4.94
CA ILE A 74 0.91 5.79 4.79
C ILE A 74 2.23 5.92 4.06
N VAL A 75 2.21 6.69 2.99
CA VAL A 75 3.36 6.85 2.09
C VAL A 75 3.66 8.31 1.83
N GLU A 76 4.89 8.55 1.37
CA GLU A 76 5.32 9.85 0.87
C GLU A 76 5.80 9.66 -0.56
N VAL A 77 5.23 10.44 -1.49
CA VAL A 77 5.58 10.31 -2.90
C VAL A 77 7.02 10.72 -3.11
N SER A 78 7.76 9.87 -3.81
CA SER A 78 9.14 10.19 -4.21
C SER A 78 9.12 11.21 -5.34
N ALA A 79 9.89 12.25 -5.15
CA ALA A 79 10.08 13.25 -6.19
C ALA A 79 10.99 12.72 -7.31
#